data_d843e5de49e944eda63d65f277cd3f3c
#
_entry.id   d843e5de49e944eda63d65f277cd3f3c
#
_cell.length_a   1.000
_cell.length_b   1.000
_cell.length_c   1.000
_cell.angle_alpha   90.00
_cell.angle_beta   90.00
_cell.angle_gamma   90.00
#
_symmetry.space_group_name_H-M   'P 1'
#
loop_
_entity.id
_entity.type
_entity.pdbx_description
1 polymer ?
#
loop_
_entity_poly.entity_id
_entity_poly.type
_entity_poly.pdbx_seq_one_letter_code
_entity_poly.pdbx_strand_id
1 'polypeptide(L)'
;GRIRGIYESLHSRGGKVISNINFTLAWEVGNVEPCSDALLAGFDTYTDAVLDVIMGRCAPTGRMPITLPRNDSVIRVDRDGICISHNDVPGYHKDKYMPESMKDENGKAYAYRDSEGNYYELDFGLTLE
;
A
#
# COMPACT_ATOMS: atom_id res chain seq x y z
N GLY A 1 16.56 -1.07 -8.52
CA GLY A 1 15.78 -1.72 -9.59
C GLY A 1 15.32 -0.70 -10.65
N ARG A 2 14.67 -1.18 -11.71
CA ARG A 2 14.27 -0.35 -12.87
C ARG A 2 13.36 0.84 -12.49
N ILE A 3 12.40 0.62 -11.59
CA ILE A 3 11.46 1.67 -11.13
C ILE A 3 12.23 2.80 -10.44
N ARG A 4 13.17 2.48 -9.56
CA ARG A 4 14.00 3.46 -8.87
C ARG A 4 14.84 4.29 -9.84
N GLY A 5 15.45 3.68 -10.84
CA GLY A 5 16.23 4.41 -11.85
C GLY A 5 15.38 5.39 -12.67
N ILE A 6 14.14 5.04 -13.00
CA ILE A 6 13.19 5.95 -13.66
C ILE A 6 12.84 7.12 -12.73
N TYR A 7 12.50 6.83 -11.47
CA TYR A 7 12.20 7.83 -10.47
C TYR A 7 13.33 8.85 -10.30
N GLU A 8 14.55 8.38 -10.07
CA GLU A 8 15.74 9.22 -9.90
C GLU A 8 16.01 10.07 -11.15
N SER A 9 15.88 9.49 -12.36
CA SER A 9 16.06 10.21 -13.62
C SER A 9 15.03 11.30 -13.85
N LEU A 10 13.77 11.08 -13.46
CA LEU A 10 12.72 12.11 -13.58
C LEU A 10 12.88 13.19 -12.52
N HIS A 11 13.16 12.82 -11.28
CA HIS A 11 13.37 13.76 -10.18
C HIS A 11 14.56 14.69 -10.41
N SER A 12 15.65 14.19 -10.99
CA SER A 12 16.82 15.02 -11.35
C SER A 12 16.52 16.13 -12.35
N ARG A 13 15.39 16.02 -13.06
CA ARG A 13 14.89 17.02 -14.01
C ARG A 13 13.69 17.82 -13.48
N GLY A 14 13.39 17.71 -12.18
CA GLY A 14 12.23 18.37 -11.56
C GLY A 14 10.89 17.72 -11.86
N GLY A 15 10.88 16.51 -12.42
CA GLY A 15 9.67 15.75 -12.70
C GLY A 15 9.07 15.12 -11.45
N LYS A 16 7.77 14.78 -11.52
CA LYS A 16 7.04 14.03 -10.51
C LYS A 16 6.62 12.68 -11.03
N VAL A 17 6.53 11.70 -10.15
CA VAL A 17 6.12 10.34 -10.48
C VAL A 17 4.83 10.01 -9.73
N ILE A 18 3.78 9.75 -10.49
CA ILE A 18 2.51 9.23 -9.97
C ILE A 18 2.40 7.77 -10.42
N SER A 19 2.35 6.87 -9.45
CA SER A 19 2.16 5.44 -9.72
C SER A 19 0.70 5.07 -9.55
N ASN A 20 0.11 4.47 -10.57
CA ASN A 20 -1.22 3.88 -10.49
C ASN A 20 -1.09 2.35 -10.55
N ILE A 21 -1.54 1.68 -9.50
CA ILE A 21 -1.53 0.22 -9.41
C ILE A 21 -2.96 -0.28 -9.45
N ASN A 22 -3.26 -1.14 -10.42
CA ASN A 22 -4.54 -1.83 -10.45
C ASN A 22 -4.44 -3.12 -9.61
N PHE A 23 -5.16 -3.14 -8.49
CA PHE A 23 -5.16 -4.26 -7.57
C PHE A 23 -6.28 -5.24 -7.90
N THR A 24 -5.94 -6.49 -8.09
CA THR A 24 -6.87 -7.62 -8.11
C THR A 24 -6.84 -8.39 -6.79
N LEU A 25 -5.76 -8.25 -6.05
CA LEU A 25 -5.51 -8.79 -4.71
C LEU A 25 -4.47 -7.94 -4.00
N ALA A 26 -4.23 -8.17 -2.72
CA ALA A 26 -3.23 -7.45 -1.95
C ALA A 26 -1.81 -7.75 -2.46
N TRP A 27 -1.05 -6.70 -2.78
CA TRP A 27 0.32 -6.76 -3.27
C TRP A 27 1.27 -6.00 -2.35
N GLU A 28 2.55 -6.36 -2.44
CA GLU A 28 3.61 -5.58 -1.81
C GLU A 28 3.89 -4.29 -2.59
N VAL A 29 3.81 -3.16 -1.91
CA VAL A 29 4.07 -1.85 -2.51
C VAL A 29 5.42 -1.24 -2.11
N GLY A 30 6.16 -1.89 -1.21
CA GLY A 30 7.42 -1.39 -0.66
C GLY A 30 8.53 -1.10 -1.67
N ASN A 31 8.42 -1.59 -2.91
CA ASN A 31 9.35 -1.29 -4.00
C ASN A 31 8.84 -0.19 -4.94
N VAL A 32 7.59 0.20 -4.86
CA VAL A 32 6.95 1.18 -5.76
C VAL A 32 6.67 2.48 -5.01
N GLU A 33 6.08 2.38 -3.81
CA GLU A 33 5.68 3.54 -3.01
C GLU A 33 6.86 4.50 -2.76
N PRO A 34 8.07 4.06 -2.30
CA PRO A 34 9.19 4.96 -2.09
C PRO A 34 9.78 5.59 -3.38
N CYS A 35 9.29 5.15 -4.53
CA CYS A 35 9.64 5.67 -5.86
C CYS A 35 8.47 6.41 -6.51
N SER A 36 7.56 6.94 -5.71
CA SER A 36 6.37 7.63 -6.19
C SER A 36 6.12 8.87 -5.34
N ASP A 37 5.82 9.99 -5.99
CA ASP A 37 5.37 11.21 -5.29
C ASP A 37 3.89 11.09 -4.89
N ALA A 38 3.14 10.26 -5.61
CA ALA A 38 1.79 9.84 -5.26
C ALA A 38 1.54 8.41 -5.74
N LEU A 39 0.80 7.65 -4.95
CA LEU A 39 0.38 6.29 -5.27
C LEU A 39 -1.14 6.24 -5.31
N LEU A 40 -1.68 5.82 -6.46
CA LEU A 40 -3.10 5.59 -6.67
C LEU A 40 -3.38 4.09 -6.69
N ALA A 41 -4.35 3.65 -5.91
CA ALA A 41 -4.86 2.30 -5.90
C ALA A 41 -6.13 2.23 -6.76
N GLY A 42 -6.06 1.55 -7.89
CA GLY A 42 -7.18 1.25 -8.77
C GLY A 42 -7.72 -0.15 -8.52
N PHE A 43 -9.03 -0.32 -8.66
CA PHE A 43 -9.74 -1.60 -8.58
C PHE A 43 -10.66 -1.67 -9.81
N ASP A 44 -10.09 -2.05 -10.96
CA ASP A 44 -10.74 -2.02 -12.26
C ASP A 44 -11.32 -0.64 -12.66
N THR A 45 -10.61 0.41 -12.23
CA THR A 45 -11.01 1.80 -12.49
C THR A 45 -10.71 2.17 -13.94
N TYR A 46 -11.66 2.82 -14.60
CA TYR A 46 -11.45 3.35 -15.96
C TYR A 46 -10.34 4.39 -15.98
N THR A 47 -9.56 4.37 -17.07
CA THR A 47 -8.41 5.28 -17.25
C THR A 47 -8.81 6.75 -17.18
N ASP A 48 -9.97 7.13 -17.73
CA ASP A 48 -10.46 8.51 -17.68
C ASP A 48 -10.70 8.99 -16.23
N ALA A 49 -11.25 8.13 -15.37
CA ALA A 49 -11.44 8.46 -13.96
C ALA A 49 -10.10 8.65 -13.22
N VAL A 50 -9.10 7.83 -13.53
CA VAL A 50 -7.73 7.98 -12.99
C VAL A 50 -7.13 9.30 -13.45
N LEU A 51 -7.28 9.65 -14.72
CA LEU A 51 -6.79 10.92 -15.28
C LEU A 51 -7.49 12.12 -14.65
N ASP A 52 -8.78 12.05 -14.37
CA ASP A 52 -9.52 13.12 -13.71
C ASP A 52 -9.01 13.40 -12.30
N VAL A 53 -8.63 12.34 -11.56
CA VAL A 53 -7.98 12.48 -10.25
C VAL A 53 -6.60 13.12 -10.40
N ILE A 54 -5.76 12.62 -11.31
CA ILE A 54 -4.40 13.14 -11.55
C ILE A 54 -4.43 14.60 -11.98
N MET A 55 -5.41 14.99 -12.80
CA MET A 55 -5.59 16.36 -13.29
C MET A 55 -6.28 17.28 -12.27
N GLY A 56 -6.64 16.78 -11.09
CA GLY A 56 -7.32 17.54 -10.06
C GLY A 56 -8.77 17.94 -10.39
N ARG A 57 -9.40 17.26 -11.37
CA ARG A 57 -10.81 17.47 -11.74
C ARG A 57 -11.77 16.83 -10.74
N CYS A 58 -11.30 15.79 -10.07
CA CYS A 58 -12.05 15.02 -9.08
C CYS A 58 -11.14 14.71 -7.89
N ALA A 59 -11.61 14.95 -6.69
CA ALA A 59 -10.90 14.53 -5.47
C ALA A 59 -11.11 13.03 -5.23
N PRO A 60 -10.05 12.26 -4.91
CA PRO A 60 -10.20 10.87 -4.52
C PRO A 60 -10.91 10.79 -3.17
N THR A 61 -12.03 10.08 -3.12
CA THR A 61 -12.82 9.83 -1.89
C THR A 61 -12.78 8.37 -1.47
N GLY A 62 -12.16 7.52 -2.28
CA GLY A 62 -12.05 6.09 -2.04
C GLY A 62 -11.20 5.78 -0.83
N ARG A 63 -11.50 4.65 -0.21
CA ARG A 63 -10.73 4.06 0.88
C ARG A 63 -10.23 2.69 0.45
N MET A 64 -9.10 2.25 1.01
CA MET A 64 -8.55 0.94 0.72
C MET A 64 -9.53 -0.16 1.13
N PRO A 65 -9.97 -1.01 0.20
CA PRO A 65 -10.87 -2.11 0.51
C PRO A 65 -10.14 -3.34 1.07
N ILE A 66 -8.81 -3.28 1.13
CA ILE A 66 -7.94 -4.37 1.60
C ILE A 66 -6.72 -3.78 2.32
N THR A 67 -6.19 -4.55 3.27
CA THR A 67 -4.90 -4.26 3.90
C THR A 67 -3.77 -4.77 3.03
N LEU A 68 -2.78 -3.91 2.73
CA LEU A 68 -1.59 -4.30 1.97
C LEU A 68 -0.51 -4.86 2.90
N PRO A 69 0.10 -6.02 2.55
CA PRO A 69 1.13 -6.63 3.36
C PRO A 69 2.43 -5.82 3.31
N ARG A 70 3.16 -5.80 4.43
CA ARG A 70 4.44 -5.12 4.52
C ARG A 70 5.49 -5.69 3.56
N ASN A 71 5.57 -7.01 3.49
CA ASN A 71 6.47 -7.75 2.61
C ASN A 71 6.14 -9.25 2.62
N ASP A 72 6.86 -10.02 1.81
CA ASP A 72 6.74 -11.49 1.71
C ASP A 72 6.81 -12.20 3.07
N SER A 73 7.57 -11.69 4.03
CA SER A 73 7.77 -12.39 5.29
C SER A 73 6.50 -12.46 6.13
N VAL A 74 5.60 -11.47 6.03
CA VAL A 74 4.32 -11.47 6.76
C VAL A 74 3.28 -12.35 6.09
N ILE A 75 3.41 -12.58 4.79
CA ILE A 75 2.54 -13.48 4.03
C ILE A 75 2.90 -14.95 4.31
N ARG A 76 4.18 -15.23 4.54
CA ARG A 76 4.71 -16.58 4.74
C ARG A 76 4.76 -17.03 6.20
N VAL A 77 4.15 -16.25 7.11
CA VAL A 77 4.13 -16.65 8.51
C VAL A 77 3.22 -17.87 8.67
N ASP A 78 3.85 -19.01 8.68
CA ASP A 78 3.30 -20.29 9.11
C ASP A 78 4.22 -20.76 10.23
N ARG A 79 3.83 -20.57 11.47
CA ARG A 79 4.53 -21.07 12.64
C ARG A 79 3.56 -21.88 13.46
N ASP A 80 3.96 -23.10 13.77
CA ASP A 80 3.22 -24.02 14.63
C ASP A 80 1.81 -24.35 14.10
N GLY A 81 1.64 -24.38 12.77
CA GLY A 81 0.36 -24.67 12.13
C GLY A 81 -0.64 -23.50 12.17
N ILE A 82 -0.19 -22.28 12.51
CA ILE A 82 -1.01 -21.09 12.48
C ILE A 82 -0.78 -20.36 11.15
N CYS A 83 -1.76 -20.41 10.28
CA CYS A 83 -1.77 -19.61 9.05
C CYS A 83 -2.44 -18.26 9.30
N ILE A 84 -1.72 -17.16 9.05
CA ILE A 84 -2.29 -15.82 9.12
C ILE A 84 -3.14 -15.58 7.90
N SER A 85 -4.42 -15.28 8.08
CA SER A 85 -5.31 -14.93 6.98
C SER A 85 -4.89 -13.61 6.32
N HIS A 86 -4.81 -13.61 4.99
CA HIS A 86 -4.56 -12.41 4.20
C HIS A 86 -5.81 -11.55 4.02
N ASN A 87 -6.98 -12.13 4.28
CA ASN A 87 -8.26 -11.44 4.15
C ASN A 87 -8.52 -10.53 5.36
N ASP A 88 -9.17 -9.41 5.10
CA ASP A 88 -9.70 -8.54 6.15
C ASP A 88 -11.05 -9.08 6.58
N VAL A 89 -11.09 -9.74 7.73
CA VAL A 89 -12.31 -10.35 8.29
C VAL A 89 -12.69 -9.56 9.54
N PRO A 90 -13.96 -9.12 9.68
CA PRO A 90 -14.42 -8.42 10.86
C PRO A 90 -14.11 -9.19 12.14
N GLY A 91 -13.46 -8.53 13.10
CA GLY A 91 -13.06 -9.14 14.36
C GLY A 91 -11.76 -9.97 14.33
N TYR A 92 -11.17 -10.15 13.15
CA TYR A 92 -9.87 -10.81 13.01
C TYR A 92 -8.75 -9.76 12.90
N HIS A 93 -7.97 -9.62 13.97
CA HIS A 93 -6.83 -8.70 14.02
C HIS A 93 -5.54 -9.46 13.70
N LYS A 94 -5.04 -9.33 12.48
CA LYS A 94 -3.85 -10.05 11.97
C LYS A 94 -2.65 -9.93 12.90
N ASP A 95 -2.36 -8.73 13.37
CA ASP A 95 -1.19 -8.43 14.20
C ASP A 95 -1.17 -9.19 15.54
N LYS A 96 -2.35 -9.56 16.05
CA LYS A 96 -2.47 -10.37 17.28
C LYS A 96 -1.80 -11.73 17.14
N TYR A 97 -1.80 -12.28 15.95
CA TYR A 97 -1.28 -13.62 15.65
C TYR A 97 0.14 -13.58 15.10
N MET A 98 0.69 -12.39 14.86
CA MET A 98 2.05 -12.21 14.38
C MET A 98 3.06 -12.36 15.51
N PRO A 99 4.27 -12.91 15.23
CA PRO A 99 5.35 -12.98 16.20
C PRO A 99 5.72 -11.58 16.75
N GLU A 100 6.00 -11.49 18.05
CA GLU A 100 6.41 -10.22 18.67
C GLU A 100 7.66 -9.62 18.02
N SER A 101 8.58 -10.45 17.54
CA SER A 101 9.81 -10.02 16.84
C SER A 101 9.55 -9.32 15.50
N MET A 102 8.35 -9.44 14.97
CA MET A 102 7.95 -8.80 13.70
C MET A 102 7.14 -7.53 13.92
N LYS A 103 6.69 -7.26 15.15
CA LYS A 103 5.90 -6.08 15.47
C LYS A 103 6.78 -4.85 15.59
N ASP A 104 6.24 -3.73 15.15
CA ASP A 104 6.84 -2.42 15.34
C ASP A 104 6.47 -1.82 16.71
N GLU A 105 6.88 -0.57 16.94
CA GLU A 105 6.61 0.17 18.17
C GLU A 105 5.12 0.38 18.47
N ASN A 106 4.26 0.22 17.46
CA ASN A 106 2.81 0.34 17.59
C ASN A 106 2.11 -1.03 17.70
N GLY A 107 2.89 -2.11 17.80
CA GLY A 107 2.38 -3.48 17.88
C GLY A 107 1.85 -4.01 16.55
N LYS A 108 2.17 -3.35 15.42
CA LYS A 108 1.75 -3.72 14.08
C LYS A 108 2.87 -4.44 13.33
N ALA A 109 2.51 -5.45 12.58
CA ALA A 109 3.47 -6.27 11.83
C ALA A 109 3.05 -6.52 10.39
N TYR A 110 1.75 -6.61 10.12
CA TYR A 110 1.23 -7.07 8.84
C TYR A 110 1.19 -5.97 7.79
N ALA A 111 0.59 -4.83 8.12
CA ALA A 111 0.35 -3.76 7.15
C ALA A 111 1.64 -3.07 6.70
N TYR A 112 1.69 -2.69 5.42
CA TYR A 112 2.72 -1.80 4.91
C TYR A 112 2.62 -0.44 5.61
N ARG A 113 3.77 0.12 5.97
CA ARG A 113 3.88 1.44 6.57
C ARG A 113 4.80 2.30 5.70
N ASP A 114 4.33 3.49 5.32
CA ASP A 114 5.13 4.44 4.57
C ASP A 114 6.12 5.23 5.45
N SER A 115 6.90 6.11 4.84
CA SER A 115 7.88 6.95 5.53
C SER A 115 7.26 8.02 6.44
N GLU A 116 5.99 8.34 6.23
CA GLU A 116 5.22 9.30 7.04
C GLU A 116 4.54 8.63 8.24
N GLY A 117 4.59 7.31 8.31
CA GLY A 117 4.04 6.51 9.39
C GLY A 117 2.60 6.03 9.15
N ASN A 118 2.06 6.20 7.96
CA ASN A 118 0.73 5.73 7.61
C ASN A 118 0.74 4.22 7.35
N TYR A 119 -0.25 3.50 7.87
CA TYR A 119 -0.45 2.09 7.59
C TYR A 119 -1.49 1.91 6.48
N TYR A 120 -1.15 1.13 5.46
CA TYR A 120 -2.03 0.84 4.34
C TYR A 120 -3.00 -0.30 4.69
N GLU A 121 -3.91 -0.01 5.59
CA GLU A 121 -4.91 -0.93 6.10
C GLU A 121 -6.27 -0.71 5.41
N LEU A 122 -7.20 -1.63 5.66
CA LEU A 122 -8.62 -1.45 5.32
C LEU A 122 -9.10 -0.08 5.81
N ASP A 123 -9.86 0.62 4.98
CA ASP A 123 -10.37 1.97 5.20
C ASP A 123 -9.32 3.11 5.19
N PHE A 124 -8.03 2.80 4.95
CA PHE A 124 -7.03 3.84 4.74
C PHE A 124 -7.27 4.62 3.44
N GLY A 125 -7.04 5.92 3.47
CA GLY A 125 -7.04 6.77 2.29
C GLY A 125 -6.59 8.18 2.66
N LEU A 126 -5.80 8.77 1.77
CA LEU A 126 -5.42 10.18 1.85
C LEU A 126 -6.47 11.03 1.12
N THR A 127 -6.72 12.21 1.64
CA THR A 127 -7.49 13.25 0.95
C THR A 127 -6.53 14.27 0.36
N LEU A 128 -6.86 14.79 -0.82
CA LEU A 128 -6.19 16.00 -1.32
C LEU A 128 -6.62 17.18 -0.44
N GLU A 129 -5.64 17.81 0.19
CA GLU A 129 -5.83 19.11 0.82
C GLU A 129 -5.78 20.23 -0.21
#